data_bd341302b7e9ab37412bf0e6ef00d362
#
_entry.id   bd341302b7e9ab37412bf0e6ef00d362
#
_cell.length_a   1.000
_cell.length_b   1.000
_cell.length_c   1.000
_cell.angle_alpha   90.00
_cell.angle_beta   90.00
_cell.angle_gamma   90.00
#
_symmetry.space_group_name_H-M   'P 1'
#
loop_
_entity.id
_entity.type
_entity.pdbx_description
1 polymer ?
#
loop_
_entity_poly.entity_id
_entity_poly.type
_entity_poly.pdbx_seq_one_letter_code
_entity_poly.pdbx_strand_id
1 'polypeptide(L)'
;MKKILIKILHFIKRILTGLKNHCLPSSNPPPLLLSPYEMYVKEEIKKCYENFKPHFQKSIFLNHKDYHKFIIERAKENDEFNKKFYLEFGVWVGTTINLFSKYVNTIYGFDSFQGLKEDWQGHVLPKGSFNLNKKLPKLNNNVIPVVGWVQDTLVPFLENNKPEINFVHMDMDTYETTKFVLTKIKPYIVKNCIIAFDELYNFSGWEVGEYKALKETFNDNEYRYVCFCLNGEQAAIQII
;
A
#
# COMPACT_ATOMS: atom_id res chain seq x y z
N MET A 1 -38.01 44.64 -31.28
CA MET A 1 -38.20 43.34 -31.95
C MET A 1 -37.17 42.27 -31.52
N LYS A 2 -35.85 42.46 -31.58
CA LYS A 2 -34.85 41.42 -31.19
C LYS A 2 -35.03 40.80 -29.79
N LYS A 3 -35.34 41.59 -28.76
CA LYS A 3 -35.52 41.10 -27.38
C LYS A 3 -36.78 40.20 -27.18
N ILE A 4 -37.83 40.44 -27.94
CA ILE A 4 -39.07 39.64 -27.94
C ILE A 4 -38.83 38.31 -28.63
N LEU A 5 -38.10 38.30 -29.75
CA LEU A 5 -37.74 37.09 -30.46
C LEU A 5 -36.88 36.13 -29.63
N ILE A 6 -35.93 36.68 -28.87
CA ILE A 6 -35.07 35.88 -27.94
C ILE A 6 -35.90 35.26 -26.84
N LYS A 7 -36.87 35.95 -26.24
CA LYS A 7 -37.78 35.41 -25.24
C LYS A 7 -38.66 34.27 -25.76
N ILE A 8 -39.15 34.42 -26.99
CA ILE A 8 -39.96 33.40 -27.65
C ILE A 8 -39.10 32.15 -27.96
N LEU A 9 -37.88 32.32 -28.44
CA LEU A 9 -36.93 31.20 -28.65
C LEU A 9 -36.59 30.43 -27.36
N HIS A 10 -36.37 31.14 -26.27
CA HIS A 10 -36.12 30.51 -24.96
C HIS A 10 -37.37 29.75 -24.45
N PHE A 11 -38.56 30.31 -24.65
CA PHE A 11 -39.82 29.63 -24.27
C PHE A 11 -40.05 28.38 -25.07
N ILE A 12 -39.84 28.41 -26.39
CA ILE A 12 -39.94 27.23 -27.28
C ILE A 12 -38.91 26.18 -26.92
N LYS A 13 -37.69 26.58 -26.64
CA LYS A 13 -36.61 25.64 -26.20
C LYS A 13 -37.00 24.94 -24.92
N ARG A 14 -37.58 25.67 -23.95
CA ARG A 14 -38.04 25.12 -22.66
C ARG A 14 -39.20 24.12 -22.82
N ILE A 15 -40.19 24.40 -23.73
CA ILE A 15 -41.26 23.49 -24.06
C ILE A 15 -40.73 22.23 -24.76
N LEU A 16 -39.82 22.36 -25.71
CA LEU A 16 -39.21 21.23 -26.43
C LEU A 16 -38.40 20.34 -25.50
N THR A 17 -37.67 20.92 -24.52
CA THR A 17 -36.93 20.19 -23.51
C THR A 17 -37.86 19.44 -22.55
N GLY A 18 -39.00 20.08 -22.16
CA GLY A 18 -40.01 19.44 -21.33
C GLY A 18 -40.71 18.28 -22.05
N LEU A 19 -41.07 18.44 -23.33
CA LEU A 19 -41.63 17.40 -24.17
C LEU A 19 -40.68 16.23 -24.41
N LYS A 20 -39.35 16.54 -24.60
CA LYS A 20 -38.34 15.51 -24.76
C LYS A 20 -38.20 14.63 -23.51
N ASN A 21 -38.37 15.22 -22.32
CA ASN A 21 -38.29 14.49 -21.03
C ASN A 21 -39.61 13.70 -20.72
N HIS A 22 -40.74 14.04 -21.39
CA HIS A 22 -42.02 13.35 -21.16
C HIS A 22 -42.34 12.29 -22.20
N CYS A 23 -41.78 12.39 -23.42
CA CYS A 23 -42.14 11.52 -24.54
C CYS A 23 -41.12 10.44 -24.90
N LEU A 24 -39.92 10.46 -24.25
CA LEU A 24 -39.01 9.32 -24.35
C LEU A 24 -39.30 8.39 -23.17
N PRO A 25 -39.62 7.11 -23.42
CA PRO A 25 -39.57 6.13 -22.36
C PRO A 25 -38.17 6.25 -21.73
N SER A 26 -38.09 6.26 -20.40
CA SER A 26 -36.82 6.12 -19.71
C SER A 26 -36.24 4.78 -20.14
N SER A 27 -35.51 4.78 -21.25
CA SER A 27 -34.63 3.67 -21.52
C SER A 27 -33.62 3.71 -20.42
N ASN A 28 -33.84 2.92 -19.36
CA ASN A 28 -32.73 2.50 -18.55
C ASN A 28 -31.70 2.00 -19.56
N PRO A 29 -30.49 2.59 -19.62
CA PRO A 29 -29.48 2.04 -20.51
C PRO A 29 -29.38 0.55 -20.15
N PRO A 30 -29.26 -0.34 -21.14
CA PRO A 30 -29.08 -1.76 -20.85
C PRO A 30 -27.96 -1.86 -19.80
N PRO A 31 -28.07 -2.76 -18.83
CA PRO A 31 -27.05 -2.91 -17.82
C PRO A 31 -25.71 -3.00 -18.55
N LEU A 32 -24.79 -2.09 -18.24
CA LEU A 32 -23.45 -2.10 -18.80
C LEU A 32 -22.88 -3.49 -18.55
N LEU A 33 -22.70 -4.26 -19.62
CA LEU A 33 -21.99 -5.53 -19.52
C LEU A 33 -20.58 -5.20 -19.08
N LEU A 34 -20.17 -5.73 -17.93
CA LEU A 34 -18.81 -5.58 -17.43
C LEU A 34 -17.84 -6.17 -18.46
N SER A 35 -16.76 -5.48 -18.71
CA SER A 35 -15.65 -6.04 -19.46
C SER A 35 -15.05 -7.25 -18.71
N PRO A 36 -14.32 -8.16 -19.38
CA PRO A 36 -13.64 -9.26 -18.69
C PRO A 36 -12.71 -8.79 -17.56
N TYR A 37 -12.05 -7.65 -17.73
CA TYR A 37 -11.21 -7.07 -16.67
C TYR A 37 -12.02 -6.60 -15.46
N GLU A 38 -13.14 -5.90 -15.68
CA GLU A 38 -14.04 -5.47 -14.59
C GLU A 38 -14.67 -6.66 -13.85
N MET A 39 -14.98 -7.73 -14.57
CA MET A 39 -15.42 -8.98 -13.95
C MET A 39 -14.32 -9.59 -13.07
N TYR A 40 -13.11 -9.68 -13.59
CA TYR A 40 -11.94 -10.15 -12.84
C TYR A 40 -11.70 -9.33 -11.57
N VAL A 41 -11.63 -8.01 -11.66
CA VAL A 41 -11.45 -7.12 -10.50
C VAL A 41 -12.55 -7.35 -9.45
N LYS A 42 -13.81 -7.44 -9.88
CA LYS A 42 -14.93 -7.68 -8.96
C LYS A 42 -14.82 -9.03 -8.23
N GLU A 43 -14.39 -10.07 -8.93
CA GLU A 43 -14.18 -11.40 -8.32
C GLU A 43 -13.02 -11.39 -7.34
N GLU A 44 -11.90 -10.77 -7.69
CA GLU A 44 -10.72 -10.67 -6.81
C GLU A 44 -11.00 -9.85 -5.56
N ILE A 45 -11.70 -8.72 -5.66
CA ILE A 45 -12.11 -7.94 -4.48
C ILE A 45 -13.05 -8.74 -3.59
N LYS A 46 -13.96 -9.55 -4.15
CA LYS A 46 -14.80 -10.45 -3.36
C LYS A 46 -14.00 -11.52 -2.64
N LYS A 47 -13.04 -12.17 -3.30
CA LYS A 47 -12.14 -13.15 -2.67
C LYS A 47 -11.32 -12.49 -1.56
N CYS A 48 -10.78 -11.30 -1.82
CA CYS A 48 -10.06 -10.50 -0.83
C CYS A 48 -10.91 -10.26 0.41
N TYR A 49 -12.15 -9.78 0.23
CA TYR A 49 -13.08 -9.59 1.34
C TYR A 49 -13.31 -10.87 2.15
N GLU A 50 -13.61 -12.00 1.50
CA GLU A 50 -13.88 -13.26 2.22
C GLU A 50 -12.63 -13.74 2.98
N ASN A 51 -11.43 -13.56 2.42
CA ASN A 51 -10.18 -13.91 3.08
C ASN A 51 -9.91 -13.06 4.34
N PHE A 52 -10.09 -11.74 4.25
CA PHE A 52 -9.76 -10.83 5.35
C PHE A 52 -10.90 -10.61 6.35
N LYS A 53 -12.15 -10.94 6.01
CA LYS A 53 -13.33 -10.77 6.87
C LYS A 53 -13.17 -11.26 8.32
N PRO A 54 -12.57 -12.44 8.61
CA PRO A 54 -12.35 -12.86 10.00
C PRO A 54 -11.39 -11.96 10.80
N HIS A 55 -10.50 -11.25 10.09
CA HIS A 55 -9.52 -10.36 10.67
C HIS A 55 -10.07 -8.94 10.88
N PHE A 56 -10.98 -8.49 10.01
CA PHE A 56 -11.61 -7.17 10.10
C PHE A 56 -12.31 -6.92 11.43
N GLN A 57 -12.95 -7.94 12.00
CA GLN A 57 -13.66 -7.83 13.28
C GLN A 57 -12.73 -7.68 14.49
N LYS A 58 -11.43 -7.93 14.33
CA LYS A 58 -10.41 -7.92 15.38
C LYS A 58 -9.36 -6.81 15.18
N SER A 59 -9.52 -6.01 14.12
CA SER A 59 -8.58 -4.98 13.71
C SER A 59 -9.27 -3.62 13.67
N ILE A 60 -8.49 -2.55 13.63
CA ILE A 60 -9.00 -1.20 13.42
C ILE A 60 -8.85 -0.78 11.96
N PHE A 61 -9.68 0.16 11.53
CA PHE A 61 -9.62 0.78 10.21
C PHE A 61 -9.31 2.25 10.35
N LEU A 62 -8.28 2.71 9.64
CA LEU A 62 -7.81 4.09 9.68
C LEU A 62 -7.66 4.64 8.26
N ASN A 63 -7.82 5.96 8.11
CA ASN A 63 -7.42 6.62 6.87
C ASN A 63 -5.89 6.56 6.70
N HIS A 64 -5.40 6.81 5.51
CA HIS A 64 -3.98 6.68 5.15
C HIS A 64 -3.03 7.44 6.11
N LYS A 65 -3.36 8.68 6.49
CA LYS A 65 -2.52 9.48 7.39
C LYS A 65 -2.48 8.91 8.81
N ASP A 66 -3.62 8.51 9.34
CA ASP A 66 -3.73 7.97 10.69
C ASP A 66 -3.18 6.55 10.76
N TYR A 67 -3.27 5.77 9.65
CA TYR A 67 -2.66 4.45 9.53
C TYR A 67 -1.14 4.52 9.75
N HIS A 68 -0.41 5.35 9.02
CA HIS A 68 1.05 5.46 9.16
C HIS A 68 1.47 5.93 10.55
N LYS A 69 0.72 6.87 11.12
CA LYS A 69 0.97 7.31 12.49
C LYS A 69 0.76 6.17 13.49
N PHE A 70 -0.36 5.46 13.38
CA PHE A 70 -0.70 4.36 14.30
C PHE A 70 0.35 3.25 14.28
N ILE A 71 0.79 2.78 13.12
CA ILE A 71 1.73 1.65 13.02
C ILE A 71 3.11 1.97 13.63
N ILE A 72 3.61 3.19 13.43
CA ILE A 72 4.91 3.59 14.00
C ILE A 72 4.80 3.84 15.52
N GLU A 73 3.73 4.46 15.99
CA GLU A 73 3.50 4.66 17.42
C GLU A 73 3.31 3.31 18.13
N ARG A 74 2.59 2.37 17.49
CA ARG A 74 2.40 1.01 18.02
C ARG A 74 3.72 0.23 18.11
N ALA A 75 4.61 0.38 17.14
CA ALA A 75 5.95 -0.21 17.23
C ALA A 75 6.77 0.39 18.38
N LYS A 76 6.67 1.71 18.59
CA LYS A 76 7.39 2.38 19.69
C LYS A 76 7.00 1.90 21.08
N GLU A 77 5.74 1.51 21.31
CA GLU A 77 5.30 0.94 22.58
C GLU A 77 6.13 -0.28 23.00
N ASN A 78 6.76 -0.98 22.04
CA ASN A 78 7.61 -2.13 22.27
C ASN A 78 9.12 -1.79 22.33
N ASP A 79 9.49 -0.51 22.38
CA ASP A 79 10.88 -0.05 22.38
C ASP A 79 11.14 1.03 23.45
N GLU A 80 10.99 0.66 24.72
CA GLU A 80 11.14 1.57 25.87
C GLU A 80 12.48 2.32 25.90
N PHE A 81 13.57 1.69 25.43
CA PHE A 81 14.91 2.25 25.47
C PHE A 81 15.38 2.86 24.15
N ASN A 82 14.54 2.92 23.12
CA ASN A 82 14.87 3.40 21.77
C ASN A 82 16.12 2.75 21.18
N LYS A 83 16.29 1.43 21.36
CA LYS A 83 17.45 0.65 20.91
C LYS A 83 17.15 -0.31 19.77
N LYS A 84 15.87 -0.55 19.48
CA LYS A 84 15.46 -1.47 18.44
C LYS A 84 15.55 -0.85 17.05
N PHE A 85 15.54 -1.71 16.04
CA PHE A 85 15.71 -1.30 14.65
C PHE A 85 14.36 -1.07 13.97
N TYR A 86 14.32 0.01 13.19
CA TYR A 86 13.19 0.42 12.35
C TYR A 86 13.68 0.43 10.91
N LEU A 87 12.99 -0.33 10.04
CA LEU A 87 13.41 -0.55 8.67
C LEU A 87 12.27 -0.18 7.71
N GLU A 88 12.63 0.43 6.58
CA GLU A 88 11.75 0.60 5.42
C GLU A 88 12.44 0.02 4.20
N PHE A 89 11.71 -0.79 3.46
CA PHE A 89 12.14 -1.41 2.22
C PHE A 89 11.32 -0.83 1.07
N GLY A 90 11.97 -0.10 0.16
CA GLY A 90 11.37 0.82 -0.78
C GLY A 90 11.26 2.22 -0.19
N VAL A 91 12.08 3.15 -0.66
CA VAL A 91 12.15 4.52 -0.14
C VAL A 91 11.66 5.52 -1.17
N TRP A 92 11.96 5.25 -2.43
CA TRP A 92 11.65 6.10 -3.57
C TRP A 92 11.97 7.57 -3.29
N VAL A 93 10.95 8.46 -3.22
CA VAL A 93 11.13 9.91 -2.94
C VAL A 93 11.23 10.24 -1.45
N GLY A 94 11.12 9.26 -0.57
CA GLY A 94 11.31 9.39 0.88
C GLY A 94 10.09 9.92 1.64
N THR A 95 8.88 9.82 1.10
CA THR A 95 7.67 10.35 1.73
C THR A 95 7.38 9.66 3.07
N THR A 96 7.30 8.33 3.06
CA THR A 96 6.94 7.50 4.22
C THR A 96 8.06 7.42 5.23
N ILE A 97 9.30 7.20 4.80
CA ILE A 97 10.45 7.13 5.72
C ILE A 97 10.69 8.45 6.46
N ASN A 98 10.54 9.60 5.78
CA ASN A 98 10.63 10.91 6.41
C ASN A 98 9.47 11.18 7.40
N LEU A 99 8.30 10.58 7.17
CA LEU A 99 7.21 10.62 8.14
C LEU A 99 7.56 9.79 9.37
N PHE A 100 7.98 8.52 9.20
CA PHE A 100 8.32 7.63 10.30
C PHE A 100 9.50 8.13 11.12
N SER A 101 10.49 8.75 10.48
CA SER A 101 11.66 9.31 11.15
C SER A 101 11.35 10.38 12.19
N LYS A 102 10.17 11.00 12.14
CA LYS A 102 9.72 11.98 13.14
C LYS A 102 9.35 11.33 14.49
N TYR A 103 9.17 10.02 14.50
CA TYR A 103 8.72 9.28 15.69
C TYR A 103 9.84 8.46 16.33
N VAL A 104 10.97 8.23 15.65
CA VAL A 104 12.02 7.35 16.09
C VAL A 104 13.39 8.05 16.03
N ASN A 105 14.37 7.55 16.79
CA ASN A 105 15.73 8.13 16.81
C ASN A 105 16.48 7.84 15.52
N THR A 106 16.28 6.66 14.94
CA THR A 106 16.95 6.23 13.72
C THR A 106 16.03 5.27 12.95
N ILE A 107 16.00 5.41 11.63
CA ILE A 107 15.33 4.47 10.72
C ILE A 107 16.25 4.21 9.51
N TYR A 108 16.32 2.97 9.08
CA TYR A 108 17.10 2.54 7.92
C TYR A 108 16.19 2.35 6.71
N GLY A 109 16.56 2.95 5.59
CA GLY A 109 15.81 2.85 4.34
C GLY A 109 16.60 2.12 3.26
N PHE A 110 16.07 1.01 2.77
CA PHE A 110 16.68 0.18 1.72
C PHE A 110 16.08 0.52 0.38
N ASP A 111 16.89 1.00 -0.56
CA ASP A 111 16.48 1.24 -1.94
C ASP A 111 17.68 1.28 -2.89
N SER A 112 17.49 0.80 -4.10
CA SER A 112 18.48 0.93 -5.17
C SER A 112 18.39 2.28 -5.88
N PHE A 113 17.26 2.97 -5.77
CA PHE A 113 16.89 4.17 -6.53
C PHE A 113 16.97 3.97 -8.06
N GLN A 114 16.82 2.71 -8.51
CA GLN A 114 16.84 2.31 -9.91
C GLN A 114 15.46 1.81 -10.39
N GLY A 115 14.45 1.86 -9.52
CA GLY A 115 13.09 1.40 -9.80
C GLY A 115 12.92 -0.11 -9.64
N LEU A 116 11.77 -0.60 -10.07
CA LEU A 116 11.41 -2.03 -9.94
C LEU A 116 12.37 -2.92 -10.73
N LYS A 117 12.78 -4.03 -10.14
CA LYS A 117 13.68 -5.02 -10.76
C LYS A 117 12.95 -5.91 -11.76
N GLU A 118 11.65 -6.04 -11.61
CA GLU A 118 10.75 -6.87 -12.41
C GLU A 118 9.40 -6.17 -12.63
N ASP A 119 8.54 -6.72 -13.48
CA ASP A 119 7.17 -6.23 -13.66
C ASP A 119 6.33 -6.50 -12.40
N TRP A 120 5.51 -5.56 -12.01
CA TRP A 120 4.62 -5.71 -10.87
C TRP A 120 3.38 -6.53 -11.26
N GLN A 121 3.38 -7.78 -10.89
CA GLN A 121 2.31 -8.75 -11.19
C GLN A 121 1.00 -8.35 -10.52
N GLY A 122 -0.08 -8.33 -11.30
CA GLY A 122 -1.41 -7.91 -10.81
C GLY A 122 -1.61 -6.39 -10.73
N HIS A 123 -0.61 -5.61 -11.15
CA HIS A 123 -0.65 -4.15 -11.22
C HIS A 123 -0.31 -3.64 -12.63
N VAL A 124 -0.41 -2.33 -12.85
CA VAL A 124 -0.19 -1.71 -14.18
C VAL A 124 1.24 -1.20 -14.40
N LEU A 125 2.13 -1.35 -13.42
CA LEU A 125 3.47 -0.76 -13.44
C LEU A 125 4.52 -1.77 -13.90
N PRO A 126 5.29 -1.45 -14.97
CA PRO A 126 6.33 -2.33 -15.47
C PRO A 126 7.64 -2.17 -14.71
N LYS A 127 8.57 -3.09 -14.93
CA LYS A 127 9.98 -2.99 -14.54
C LYS A 127 10.54 -1.60 -14.85
N GLY A 128 11.32 -1.04 -13.92
CA GLY A 128 11.91 0.29 -14.01
C GLY A 128 11.00 1.42 -13.56
N SER A 129 9.74 1.16 -13.18
CA SER A 129 8.90 2.16 -12.50
C SER A 129 9.61 2.65 -11.22
N PHE A 130 9.32 3.88 -10.79
CA PHE A 130 9.92 4.54 -9.61
C PHE A 130 11.44 4.83 -9.72
N ASN A 131 12.04 4.75 -10.90
CA ASN A 131 13.47 5.00 -11.09
C ASN A 131 13.86 6.46 -10.87
N LEU A 132 14.76 6.72 -9.96
CA LEU A 132 15.37 8.02 -9.67
C LEU A 132 16.77 8.18 -10.28
N ASN A 133 17.20 7.29 -11.18
CA ASN A 133 18.54 7.29 -11.78
C ASN A 133 19.66 7.30 -10.72
N LYS A 134 19.49 6.50 -9.67
CA LYS A 134 20.40 6.40 -8.52
C LYS A 134 20.56 7.69 -7.70
N LYS A 135 19.66 8.65 -7.87
CA LYS A 135 19.71 9.91 -7.10
C LYS A 135 19.04 9.71 -5.75
N LEU A 136 19.75 10.03 -4.69
CA LEU A 136 19.20 10.00 -3.35
C LEU A 136 18.17 11.13 -3.18
N PRO A 137 16.97 10.84 -2.67
CA PRO A 137 16.01 11.89 -2.37
C PRO A 137 16.41 12.69 -1.13
N LYS A 138 15.69 13.75 -0.84
CA LYS A 138 15.90 14.50 0.41
C LYS A 138 15.35 13.70 1.59
N LEU A 139 16.27 13.25 2.46
CA LEU A 139 15.96 12.49 3.67
C LEU A 139 16.22 13.34 4.93
N ASN A 140 15.49 13.04 6.01
CA ASN A 140 15.75 13.63 7.32
C ASN A 140 17.07 13.11 7.90
N ASN A 141 17.68 13.87 8.82
CA ASN A 141 19.05 13.59 9.33
C ASN A 141 19.18 12.25 10.07
N ASN A 142 18.09 11.72 10.60
CA ASN A 142 18.05 10.44 11.31
C ASN A 142 17.61 9.26 10.44
N VAL A 143 17.45 9.47 9.14
CA VAL A 143 17.24 8.42 8.15
C VAL A 143 18.61 7.98 7.63
N ILE A 144 18.91 6.70 7.75
CA ILE A 144 20.16 6.10 7.23
C ILE A 144 19.83 5.31 5.97
N PRO A 145 20.17 5.81 4.77
CA PRO A 145 19.93 5.09 3.54
C PRO A 145 20.94 3.93 3.37
N VAL A 146 20.40 2.75 3.05
CA VAL A 146 21.16 1.55 2.64
C VAL A 146 20.99 1.42 1.13
N VAL A 147 21.88 2.05 0.38
CA VAL A 147 21.77 2.21 -1.07
C VAL A 147 22.26 0.99 -1.81
N GLY A 148 21.42 0.42 -2.65
CA GLY A 148 21.70 -0.73 -3.50
C GLY A 148 20.51 -1.68 -3.59
N TRP A 149 20.66 -2.71 -4.43
CA TRP A 149 19.64 -3.76 -4.48
C TRP A 149 19.59 -4.49 -3.15
N VAL A 150 18.38 -4.69 -2.62
CA VAL A 150 18.22 -5.30 -1.28
C VAL A 150 18.81 -6.72 -1.21
N GLN A 151 18.86 -7.44 -2.34
CA GLN A 151 19.50 -8.76 -2.42
C GLN A 151 21.02 -8.70 -2.13
N ASP A 152 21.66 -7.55 -2.39
CA ASP A 152 23.09 -7.35 -2.18
C ASP A 152 23.39 -6.72 -0.83
N THR A 153 22.47 -5.89 -0.30
CA THR A 153 22.73 -5.03 0.87
C THR A 153 22.20 -5.60 2.18
N LEU A 154 21.10 -6.38 2.14
CA LEU A 154 20.41 -6.80 3.36
C LEU A 154 21.22 -7.79 4.19
N VAL A 155 21.79 -8.83 3.58
CA VAL A 155 22.54 -9.85 4.35
C VAL A 155 23.74 -9.25 5.06
N PRO A 156 24.63 -8.45 4.40
CA PRO A 156 25.70 -7.76 5.10
C PRO A 156 25.23 -6.83 6.22
N PHE A 157 24.10 -6.13 6.01
CA PHE A 157 23.52 -5.28 7.05
C PHE A 157 23.12 -6.08 8.30
N LEU A 158 22.42 -7.23 8.10
CA LEU A 158 21.97 -8.08 9.19
C LEU A 158 23.14 -8.71 9.96
N GLU A 159 24.18 -9.18 9.26
CA GLU A 159 25.37 -9.77 9.86
C GLU A 159 26.20 -8.77 10.69
N ASN A 160 26.34 -7.55 10.17
CA ASN A 160 27.12 -6.50 10.83
C ASN A 160 26.40 -5.90 12.05
N ASN A 161 25.09 -5.73 11.99
CA ASN A 161 24.32 -5.04 13.03
C ASN A 161 23.64 -6.00 14.02
N LYS A 162 23.36 -7.24 13.62
CA LYS A 162 22.58 -8.21 14.41
C LYS A 162 21.34 -7.57 15.05
N PRO A 163 20.46 -6.94 14.24
CA PRO A 163 19.45 -6.03 14.74
C PRO A 163 18.32 -6.76 15.48
N GLU A 164 17.80 -6.16 16.54
CA GLU A 164 16.48 -6.47 17.07
C GLU A 164 15.44 -5.66 16.30
N ILE A 165 14.83 -6.26 15.26
CA ILE A 165 13.90 -5.56 14.35
C ILE A 165 12.53 -5.45 14.99
N ASN A 166 12.06 -4.22 15.18
CA ASN A 166 10.82 -3.88 15.85
C ASN A 166 9.76 -3.25 14.94
N PHE A 167 10.17 -2.70 13.81
CA PHE A 167 9.30 -2.12 12.80
C PHE A 167 9.84 -2.42 11.42
N VAL A 168 8.95 -2.81 10.53
CA VAL A 168 9.22 -3.00 9.11
C VAL A 168 8.11 -2.38 8.29
N HIS A 169 8.44 -1.51 7.37
CA HIS A 169 7.57 -1.07 6.29
C HIS A 169 8.02 -1.73 4.98
N MET A 170 7.13 -2.55 4.42
CA MET A 170 7.33 -3.23 3.14
C MET A 170 6.64 -2.40 2.07
N ASP A 171 7.40 -1.87 1.12
CA ASP A 171 6.96 -0.99 0.04
C ASP A 171 7.87 -1.25 -1.19
N MET A 172 7.95 -2.54 -1.55
CA MET A 172 8.79 -3.00 -2.66
C MET A 172 7.98 -3.61 -3.80
N ASP A 173 6.67 -3.57 -3.69
CA ASP A 173 5.69 -3.86 -4.74
C ASP A 173 5.69 -5.34 -5.23
N THR A 174 6.85 -6.00 -5.31
CA THR A 174 6.98 -7.29 -5.99
C THR A 174 7.13 -8.46 -5.04
N TYR A 175 6.54 -9.61 -5.41
CA TYR A 175 6.57 -10.82 -4.61
C TYR A 175 8.00 -11.31 -4.31
N GLU A 176 8.85 -11.41 -5.33
CA GLU A 176 10.20 -12.00 -5.18
C GLU A 176 11.04 -11.19 -4.20
N THR A 177 10.96 -9.87 -4.29
CA THR A 177 11.72 -8.98 -3.42
C THR A 177 11.17 -9.02 -1.98
N THR A 178 9.86 -8.94 -1.81
CA THR A 178 9.21 -9.05 -0.49
C THR A 178 9.48 -10.40 0.17
N LYS A 179 9.37 -11.50 -0.59
CA LYS A 179 9.67 -12.85 -0.08
C LYS A 179 11.10 -12.99 0.39
N PHE A 180 12.05 -12.47 -0.41
CA PHE A 180 13.46 -12.47 -0.04
C PHE A 180 13.69 -11.74 1.28
N VAL A 181 13.17 -10.52 1.39
CA VAL A 181 13.34 -9.69 2.59
C VAL A 181 12.74 -10.37 3.81
N LEU A 182 11.47 -10.74 3.77
CA LEU A 182 10.78 -11.38 4.89
C LEU A 182 11.52 -12.64 5.37
N THR A 183 12.00 -13.46 4.44
CA THR A 183 12.77 -14.68 4.78
C THR A 183 14.07 -14.34 5.50
N LYS A 184 14.80 -13.30 5.06
CA LYS A 184 16.09 -12.92 5.67
C LYS A 184 15.94 -12.22 7.01
N ILE A 185 14.93 -11.36 7.18
CA ILE A 185 14.74 -10.63 8.44
C ILE A 185 14.03 -11.45 9.52
N LYS A 186 13.29 -12.52 9.18
CA LYS A 186 12.50 -13.33 10.13
C LYS A 186 13.28 -13.71 11.40
N PRO A 187 14.56 -14.17 11.33
CA PRO A 187 15.34 -14.52 12.53
C PRO A 187 15.70 -13.35 13.46
N TYR A 188 15.56 -12.13 12.97
CA TYR A 188 15.93 -10.90 13.69
C TYR A 188 14.72 -10.11 14.21
N ILE A 189 13.50 -10.57 13.88
CA ILE A 189 12.25 -9.92 14.29
C ILE A 189 11.97 -10.23 15.75
N VAL A 190 11.74 -9.19 16.54
CA VAL A 190 11.37 -9.36 17.94
C VAL A 190 9.86 -9.56 18.11
N LYS A 191 9.48 -10.16 19.23
CA LYS A 191 8.07 -10.25 19.64
C LYS A 191 7.44 -8.85 19.66
N ASN A 192 6.18 -8.75 19.25
CA ASN A 192 5.40 -7.53 19.08
C ASN A 192 5.91 -6.57 17.97
N CYS A 193 6.87 -6.98 17.14
CA CYS A 193 7.25 -6.23 15.96
C CYS A 193 6.02 -5.92 15.09
N ILE A 194 5.96 -4.72 14.55
CA ILE A 194 4.97 -4.33 13.54
C ILE A 194 5.57 -4.47 12.15
N ILE A 195 4.92 -5.23 11.29
CA ILE A 195 5.22 -5.29 9.87
C ILE A 195 4.04 -4.67 9.14
N ALA A 196 4.27 -3.56 8.47
CA ALA A 196 3.30 -2.87 7.65
C ALA A 196 3.61 -3.14 6.17
N PHE A 197 2.59 -3.45 5.42
CA PHE A 197 2.65 -3.72 3.99
C PHE A 197 1.91 -2.61 3.24
N ASP A 198 2.46 -2.15 2.15
CA ASP A 198 1.82 -1.09 1.34
C ASP A 198 0.77 -1.66 0.39
N GLU A 199 0.96 -2.88 -0.13
CA GLU A 199 0.02 -3.53 -1.05
C GLU A 199 -0.40 -4.94 -0.61
N LEU A 200 -1.06 -5.07 0.54
CA LEU A 200 -1.45 -6.38 1.07
C LEU A 200 -2.84 -6.83 0.67
N TYR A 201 -3.80 -5.91 0.47
CA TYR A 201 -5.20 -6.22 0.26
C TYR A 201 -5.91 -5.16 -0.59
N ASN A 202 -7.20 -5.36 -0.89
CA ASN A 202 -8.08 -4.37 -1.52
C ASN A 202 -7.73 -3.96 -2.96
N PHE A 203 -6.99 -4.77 -3.68
CA PHE A 203 -6.72 -4.62 -5.12
C PHE A 203 -6.74 -5.99 -5.82
N SER A 204 -6.77 -6.00 -7.16
CA SER A 204 -6.93 -7.25 -7.92
C SER A 204 -5.73 -8.17 -7.91
N GLY A 205 -4.54 -7.66 -7.63
CA GLY A 205 -3.29 -8.43 -7.56
C GLY A 205 -2.90 -8.92 -6.17
N TRP A 206 -3.75 -8.75 -5.16
CA TRP A 206 -3.43 -8.99 -3.74
C TRP A 206 -2.89 -10.40 -3.44
N GLU A 207 -3.38 -11.43 -4.14
CA GLU A 207 -2.96 -12.83 -3.90
C GLU A 207 -1.54 -13.15 -4.38
N VAL A 208 -0.99 -12.39 -5.32
CA VAL A 208 0.27 -12.76 -6.01
C VAL A 208 1.48 -11.93 -5.56
N GLY A 209 1.29 -10.89 -4.75
CA GLY A 209 2.30 -9.97 -4.25
C GLY A 209 2.74 -10.23 -2.81
N GLU A 210 2.69 -9.18 -2.00
CA GLU A 210 3.12 -9.16 -0.59
C GLU A 210 2.34 -10.16 0.28
N TYR A 211 1.03 -10.35 0.03
CA TYR A 211 0.23 -11.34 0.75
C TYR A 211 0.77 -12.76 0.56
N LYS A 212 1.11 -13.15 -0.68
CA LYS A 212 1.73 -14.46 -0.95
C LYS A 212 3.05 -14.60 -0.20
N ALA A 213 3.90 -13.57 -0.24
CA ALA A 213 5.18 -13.58 0.46
C ALA A 213 5.00 -13.72 1.98
N LEU A 214 4.03 -13.03 2.57
CA LEU A 214 3.67 -13.17 3.97
C LEU A 214 3.26 -14.59 4.32
N LYS A 215 2.28 -15.16 3.59
CA LYS A 215 1.74 -16.51 3.84
C LYS A 215 2.77 -17.63 3.69
N GLU A 216 3.74 -17.48 2.81
CA GLU A 216 4.81 -18.43 2.61
C GLU A 216 5.97 -18.27 3.62
N THR A 217 6.05 -17.13 4.32
CA THR A 217 7.12 -16.87 5.30
C THR A 217 6.68 -17.12 6.73
N PHE A 218 5.43 -16.78 7.06
CA PHE A 218 4.90 -16.88 8.42
C PHE A 218 3.67 -17.78 8.46
N ASN A 219 3.57 -18.58 9.52
CA ASN A 219 2.35 -19.34 9.83
C ASN A 219 1.30 -18.39 10.45
N ASP A 220 0.03 -18.72 10.33
CA ASP A 220 -1.08 -17.88 10.81
C ASP A 220 -1.09 -17.66 12.34
N ASN A 221 -0.40 -18.50 13.10
CA ASN A 221 -0.25 -18.37 14.53
C ASN A 221 0.97 -17.54 14.97
N GLU A 222 1.82 -17.10 14.03
CA GLU A 222 2.99 -16.27 14.33
C GLU A 222 2.67 -14.77 14.32
N TYR A 223 1.49 -14.37 13.81
CA TYR A 223 1.09 -12.96 13.73
C TYR A 223 -0.42 -12.76 13.86
N ARG A 224 -0.81 -11.51 14.05
CA ARG A 224 -2.20 -11.06 13.96
C ARG A 224 -2.29 -9.75 13.16
N TYR A 225 -3.36 -9.55 12.44
CA TYR A 225 -3.65 -8.25 11.83
C TYR A 225 -4.04 -7.25 12.93
N VAL A 226 -3.54 -6.02 12.84
CA VAL A 226 -3.79 -4.97 13.83
C VAL A 226 -4.49 -3.75 13.24
N CYS A 227 -4.22 -3.44 11.97
CA CYS A 227 -4.79 -2.28 11.30
C CYS A 227 -4.90 -2.50 9.80
N PHE A 228 -5.96 -1.94 9.21
CA PHE A 228 -6.19 -1.85 7.76
C PHE A 228 -6.41 -0.40 7.36
N CYS A 229 -5.87 0.01 6.21
CA CYS A 229 -6.13 1.32 5.65
C CYS A 229 -7.51 1.36 4.99
N LEU A 230 -8.35 2.34 5.35
CA LEU A 230 -9.67 2.52 4.78
C LEU A 230 -9.66 2.74 3.27
N ASN A 231 -9.79 2.72 2.34
CA ASN A 231 -9.67 3.08 0.92
C ASN A 231 -8.25 2.96 0.35
N GLY A 232 -7.34 2.25 1.02
CA GLY A 232 -5.99 1.94 0.55
C GLY A 232 -5.78 0.43 0.48
N GLU A 233 -4.57 0.05 0.15
CA GLU A 233 -4.14 -1.35 -0.02
C GLU A 233 -3.29 -1.82 1.17
N GLN A 234 -3.04 -0.91 2.11
CA GLN A 234 -2.16 -1.11 3.25
C GLN A 234 -2.82 -1.89 4.37
N ALA A 235 -2.08 -2.84 4.93
CA ALA A 235 -2.44 -3.50 6.17
C ALA A 235 -1.20 -3.77 7.03
N ALA A 236 -1.39 -3.83 8.36
CA ALA A 236 -0.31 -4.10 9.30
C ALA A 236 -0.60 -5.32 10.15
N ILE A 237 0.46 -6.10 10.40
CA ILE A 237 0.46 -7.23 11.32
C ILE A 237 1.35 -6.95 12.52
N GLN A 238 1.08 -7.64 13.61
CA GLN A 238 1.93 -7.70 14.79
C GLN A 238 2.38 -9.13 15.02
N ILE A 239 3.68 -9.35 15.20
CA ILE A 239 4.28 -10.64 15.54
C ILE A 239 3.93 -11.02 16.99
N ILE A 240 3.58 -12.29 17.22
CA ILE A 240 3.09 -12.81 18.51
C ILE A 240 4.25 -13.40 19.35
#